data_867ec5f098bdf23dc7f319083481e096
#
_entry.id   867ec5f098bdf23dc7f319083481e096
#
_cell.length_a   1.000
_cell.length_b   1.000
_cell.length_c   1.000
_cell.angle_alpha   90.00
_cell.angle_beta   90.00
_cell.angle_gamma   90.00
#
_symmetry.space_group_name_H-M   'P 1'
#
loop_
_entity.id
_entity.type
_entity.pdbx_description
1 polymer ?
#
loop_
_entity_poly.entity_id
_entity_poly.type
_entity_poly.pdbx_seq_one_letter_code
_entity_poly.pdbx_strand_id
1 'polypeptide(L)'
;MKFDYLILGNGAIGMFSAIQIKRAFPFSKVGIVGRPGRANSASVAAGAMCNVYGELEYSYSSQMRMLQDISFQYGVRGKSGWLDFVNEFNLEDSLITAKNTLIFLKSEPSEFEVRNFNKSKTDSKADSVLRGLSTSEIQDFFSNVEKKPEDAFFVESEFALDTQQLFKIFSTLCESLGVEMIDDEIVQIDTSLKLAITKKNKISSNKFIVALGAETKDLLSEHGIQQILRGVGTAIEISTDKINASFGSGNSVIRTVNRGGAQCGFHFVPRKSGYYLGAGNYIKTGGVSSHRLETIRYLINTFERELAGTDITYQIEGDIIKGHRPRALDGFPLIGPLSKAPDFFAVSGTNRAGLTWAPAIASQIVSWCQDKDQTVLPVELAKIILPDRSPLSFGTEDEAIEYYVESRVGAAIEHGRVQNEAHAITSEKSRLKIYATQLLTEVHNVSGSFKVPHPDHWASITDNPSLCFP
;
A
#
# COMPACT_ATOMS: atom_id res chain seq x y z
N MET A 1 -25.47 15.50 16.12
CA MET A 1 -24.88 16.39 15.08
C MET A 1 -25.39 15.91 13.73
N LYS A 2 -25.64 16.83 12.79
CA LYS A 2 -26.09 16.48 11.41
C LYS A 2 -25.17 17.15 10.39
N PHE A 3 -24.77 16.41 9.37
CA PHE A 3 -23.91 16.85 8.25
C PHE A 3 -24.57 16.61 6.90
N ASP A 4 -24.11 17.29 5.88
CA ASP A 4 -24.42 16.93 4.50
C ASP A 4 -23.52 15.79 4.01
N TYR A 5 -22.23 15.88 4.36
CA TYR A 5 -21.21 14.86 4.08
C TYR A 5 -20.44 14.54 5.34
N LEU A 6 -20.36 13.26 5.71
CA LEU A 6 -19.59 12.79 6.85
C LEU A 6 -18.55 11.77 6.41
N ILE A 7 -17.29 12.09 6.65
CA ILE A 7 -16.17 11.22 6.35
C ILE A 7 -15.81 10.43 7.62
N LEU A 8 -15.81 9.13 7.51
CA LEU A 8 -15.44 8.19 8.56
C LEU A 8 -14.03 7.67 8.32
N GLY A 9 -13.07 8.18 9.06
CA GLY A 9 -11.65 7.88 8.95
C GLY A 9 -10.81 9.09 8.54
N ASN A 10 -9.84 9.44 9.38
CA ASN A 10 -8.95 10.60 9.24
C ASN A 10 -7.55 10.23 8.65
N GLY A 11 -7.47 9.14 7.89
CA GLY A 11 -6.28 8.78 7.09
C GLY A 11 -6.15 9.63 5.81
N ALA A 12 -5.16 9.34 4.97
CA ALA A 12 -4.88 10.15 3.77
C ALA A 12 -6.09 10.26 2.82
N ILE A 13 -6.78 9.16 2.56
CA ILE A 13 -7.98 9.15 1.69
C ILE A 13 -9.09 10.01 2.29
N GLY A 14 -9.38 9.84 3.59
CA GLY A 14 -10.46 10.58 4.27
C GLY A 14 -10.18 12.08 4.32
N MET A 15 -8.96 12.48 4.73
CA MET A 15 -8.58 13.90 4.81
C MET A 15 -8.59 14.57 3.43
N PHE A 16 -7.99 13.91 2.43
CA PHE A 16 -8.00 14.45 1.07
C PHE A 16 -9.42 14.58 0.52
N SER A 17 -10.28 13.57 0.75
CA SER A 17 -11.69 13.60 0.34
C SER A 17 -12.47 14.71 1.03
N ALA A 18 -12.27 14.93 2.34
CA ALA A 18 -12.94 16.00 3.08
C ALA A 18 -12.61 17.39 2.48
N ILE A 19 -11.34 17.64 2.17
CA ILE A 19 -10.88 18.87 1.52
C ILE A 19 -11.54 19.02 0.16
N GLN A 20 -11.51 17.99 -0.69
CA GLN A 20 -12.05 18.07 -2.05
C GLN A 20 -13.58 18.20 -2.05
N ILE A 21 -14.30 17.51 -1.17
CA ILE A 21 -15.75 17.66 -1.03
C ILE A 21 -16.08 19.09 -0.58
N LYS A 22 -15.39 19.63 0.41
CA LYS A 22 -15.67 20.99 0.90
C LYS A 22 -15.39 22.06 -0.16
N ARG A 23 -14.38 21.85 -1.00
CA ARG A 23 -14.09 22.73 -2.16
C ARG A 23 -15.16 22.64 -3.24
N ALA A 24 -15.62 21.43 -3.53
CA ALA A 24 -16.70 21.23 -4.53
C ALA A 24 -18.07 21.72 -4.04
N PHE A 25 -18.30 21.70 -2.73
CA PHE A 25 -19.54 22.10 -2.07
C PHE A 25 -19.27 23.08 -0.92
N PRO A 26 -18.91 24.35 -1.20
CA PRO A 26 -18.44 25.30 -0.20
C PRO A 26 -19.46 25.60 0.92
N PHE A 27 -20.75 25.51 0.62
CA PHE A 27 -21.84 25.82 1.56
C PHE A 27 -22.32 24.61 2.36
N SER A 28 -21.88 23.39 2.01
CA SER A 28 -22.28 22.18 2.70
C SER A 28 -21.56 22.03 4.04
N LYS A 29 -22.25 21.43 5.00
CA LYS A 29 -21.67 21.05 6.27
C LYS A 29 -20.93 19.73 6.10
N VAL A 30 -19.59 19.76 6.14
CA VAL A 30 -18.70 18.63 6.00
C VAL A 30 -18.04 18.32 7.32
N GLY A 31 -18.13 17.04 7.76
CA GLY A 31 -17.45 16.55 8.97
C GLY A 31 -16.52 15.39 8.66
N ILE A 32 -15.47 15.25 9.47
CA ILE A 32 -14.58 14.10 9.44
C ILE A 32 -14.38 13.57 10.85
N VAL A 33 -14.58 12.27 11.03
CA VAL A 33 -14.42 11.58 12.32
C VAL A 33 -13.25 10.63 12.24
N GLY A 34 -12.36 10.65 13.23
CA GLY A 34 -11.25 9.71 13.32
C GLY A 34 -10.61 9.66 14.68
N ARG A 35 -9.85 8.60 14.93
CA ARG A 35 -9.15 8.42 16.19
C ARG A 35 -8.10 9.52 16.40
N PRO A 36 -8.00 10.12 17.61
CA PRO A 36 -6.90 10.98 17.96
C PRO A 36 -5.55 10.29 17.73
N GLY A 37 -4.56 11.04 17.24
CA GLY A 37 -3.21 10.51 17.00
C GLY A 37 -3.07 9.46 15.90
N ARG A 38 -4.15 9.03 15.27
CA ARG A 38 -4.16 8.07 14.14
C ARG A 38 -3.37 6.78 14.41
N ALA A 39 -3.47 6.24 15.62
CA ALA A 39 -2.73 5.03 16.01
C ALA A 39 -2.94 3.86 15.01
N ASN A 40 -1.84 3.21 14.62
CA ASN A 40 -1.78 2.12 13.64
C ASN A 40 -2.28 2.50 12.22
N SER A 41 -2.46 3.76 11.91
CA SER A 41 -2.85 4.21 10.57
C SER A 41 -1.78 3.85 9.54
N ALA A 42 -2.18 3.18 8.48
CA ALA A 42 -1.29 2.91 7.35
C ALA A 42 -0.74 4.19 6.72
N SER A 43 -1.52 5.26 6.73
CA SER A 43 -1.13 6.53 6.10
C SER A 43 -0.02 7.26 6.86
N VAL A 44 -0.06 7.26 8.19
CA VAL A 44 0.99 7.88 9.02
C VAL A 44 2.27 7.05 8.99
N ALA A 45 2.13 5.72 8.96
CA ALA A 45 3.24 4.79 8.92
C ALA A 45 3.85 4.59 7.51
N ALA A 46 3.33 5.28 6.49
CA ALA A 46 3.77 5.08 5.11
C ALA A 46 5.13 5.72 4.85
N GLY A 47 5.94 5.09 3.98
CA GLY A 47 7.07 5.75 3.33
C GLY A 47 6.66 6.89 2.41
N ALA A 48 5.36 6.99 2.09
CA ALA A 48 4.72 8.03 1.28
C ALA A 48 5.35 8.22 -0.11
N MET A 49 5.81 7.13 -0.68
CA MET A 49 6.29 7.08 -2.05
C MET A 49 5.09 7.13 -3.00
N CYS A 50 5.01 8.14 -3.85
CA CYS A 50 4.06 8.20 -4.96
C CYS A 50 4.63 7.44 -6.16
N ASN A 51 4.86 6.16 -5.94
CA ASN A 51 5.46 5.24 -6.89
C ASN A 51 4.38 4.40 -7.58
N VAL A 52 4.60 4.14 -8.87
CA VAL A 52 3.71 3.32 -9.71
C VAL A 52 4.49 2.14 -10.28
N TYR A 53 5.62 2.41 -10.91
CA TYR A 53 6.40 1.41 -11.64
C TYR A 53 7.12 0.42 -10.72
N GLY A 54 7.64 0.87 -9.59
CA GLY A 54 8.27 0.01 -8.60
C GLY A 54 7.29 -0.95 -7.87
N GLU A 55 5.99 -0.75 -8.05
CA GLU A 55 4.93 -1.63 -7.50
C GLU A 55 4.43 -2.67 -8.50
N LEU A 56 4.89 -2.61 -9.77
CA LEU A 56 4.50 -3.57 -10.80
C LEU A 56 5.13 -4.93 -10.55
N GLU A 57 4.36 -5.98 -10.75
CA GLU A 57 4.77 -7.36 -10.60
C GLU A 57 4.52 -8.15 -11.89
N TYR A 58 5.27 -9.20 -12.11
CA TYR A 58 4.97 -10.16 -13.16
C TYR A 58 3.64 -10.86 -12.88
N SER A 59 2.78 -10.95 -13.89
CA SER A 59 1.43 -11.48 -13.72
C SER A 59 1.40 -12.99 -13.96
N TYR A 60 1.05 -13.74 -12.94
CA TYR A 60 0.89 -15.19 -12.97
C TYR A 60 -0.51 -15.63 -13.43
N SER A 61 -1.49 -14.72 -13.39
CA SER A 61 -2.86 -15.00 -13.84
C SER A 61 -3.47 -13.78 -14.53
N SER A 62 -4.60 -14.00 -15.24
CA SER A 62 -5.37 -12.92 -15.85
C SER A 62 -5.94 -11.97 -14.79
N GLN A 63 -6.35 -12.50 -13.64
CA GLN A 63 -6.85 -11.72 -12.51
C GLN A 63 -5.75 -10.84 -11.91
N MET A 64 -4.54 -11.38 -11.75
CA MET A 64 -3.41 -10.57 -11.27
C MET A 64 -3.06 -9.44 -12.26
N ARG A 65 -3.13 -9.70 -13.56
CA ARG A 65 -2.97 -8.66 -14.59
C ARG A 65 -4.03 -7.57 -14.45
N MET A 66 -5.29 -7.95 -14.30
CA MET A 66 -6.39 -7.01 -14.09
C MET A 66 -6.21 -6.17 -12.82
N LEU A 67 -5.75 -6.78 -11.72
CA LEU A 67 -5.42 -6.04 -10.49
C LEU A 67 -4.30 -5.03 -10.73
N GLN A 68 -3.28 -5.39 -11.50
CA GLN A 68 -2.19 -4.47 -11.84
C GLN A 68 -2.68 -3.31 -12.74
N ASP A 69 -3.55 -3.58 -13.71
CA ASP A 69 -4.13 -2.53 -14.57
C ASP A 69 -4.94 -1.53 -13.72
N ILE A 70 -5.76 -2.01 -12.78
CA ILE A 70 -6.48 -1.17 -11.84
C ILE A 70 -5.51 -0.34 -10.99
N SER A 71 -4.49 -0.99 -10.44
CA SER A 71 -3.48 -0.35 -9.59
C SER A 71 -2.70 0.72 -10.35
N PHE A 72 -2.35 0.45 -11.59
CA PHE A 72 -1.65 1.38 -12.47
C PHE A 72 -2.50 2.60 -12.78
N GLN A 73 -3.77 2.41 -13.18
CA GLN A 73 -4.71 3.50 -13.48
C GLN A 73 -4.91 4.45 -12.29
N TYR A 74 -5.17 3.90 -11.10
CA TYR A 74 -5.27 4.71 -9.88
C TYR A 74 -3.94 5.35 -9.51
N GLY A 75 -2.82 4.64 -9.70
CA GLY A 75 -1.48 5.11 -9.40
C GLY A 75 -1.09 6.34 -10.22
N VAL A 76 -1.26 6.26 -11.55
CA VAL A 76 -0.93 7.38 -12.46
C VAL A 76 -1.80 8.60 -12.17
N ARG A 77 -3.12 8.42 -12.05
CA ARG A 77 -4.04 9.54 -11.77
C ARG A 77 -3.85 10.09 -10.36
N GLY A 78 -3.60 9.23 -9.36
CA GLY A 78 -3.31 9.66 -8.00
C GLY A 78 -2.03 10.48 -7.91
N LYS A 79 -0.97 10.03 -8.58
CA LYS A 79 0.29 10.75 -8.69
C LYS A 79 0.11 12.13 -9.32
N SER A 80 -0.61 12.22 -10.45
CA SER A 80 -0.94 13.52 -11.08
C SER A 80 -1.70 14.42 -10.11
N GLY A 81 -2.74 13.90 -9.46
CA GLY A 81 -3.54 14.68 -8.51
C GLY A 81 -2.75 15.16 -7.27
N TRP A 82 -1.69 14.43 -6.87
CA TRP A 82 -0.77 14.93 -5.84
C TRP A 82 0.06 16.12 -6.35
N LEU A 83 0.57 16.07 -7.58
CA LEU A 83 1.32 17.20 -8.16
C LEU A 83 0.43 18.42 -8.32
N ASP A 84 -0.81 18.23 -8.77
CA ASP A 84 -1.80 19.32 -8.86
C ASP A 84 -2.03 19.95 -7.47
N PHE A 85 -2.19 19.14 -6.43
CA PHE A 85 -2.36 19.61 -5.06
C PHE A 85 -1.13 20.36 -4.54
N VAL A 86 0.06 19.81 -4.77
CA VAL A 86 1.33 20.44 -4.38
C VAL A 86 1.51 21.80 -5.06
N ASN A 87 1.24 21.87 -6.36
CA ASN A 87 1.36 23.11 -7.14
C ASN A 87 0.33 24.15 -6.71
N GLU A 88 -0.92 23.75 -6.53
CA GLU A 88 -2.01 24.65 -6.15
C GLU A 88 -1.77 25.36 -4.82
N PHE A 89 -1.23 24.64 -3.86
CA PHE A 89 -0.96 25.18 -2.51
C PHE A 89 0.50 25.61 -2.30
N ASN A 90 1.34 25.60 -3.34
CA ASN A 90 2.78 25.92 -3.27
C ASN A 90 3.52 25.12 -2.20
N LEU A 91 3.35 23.80 -2.19
CA LEU A 91 3.84 22.89 -1.14
C LEU A 91 5.11 22.12 -1.51
N GLU A 92 5.74 22.35 -2.67
CA GLU A 92 6.85 21.56 -3.15
C GLU A 92 7.97 21.45 -2.09
N ASP A 93 8.52 22.56 -1.63
CA ASP A 93 9.63 22.61 -0.67
C ASP A 93 9.23 22.09 0.73
N SER A 94 7.95 22.15 1.08
CA SER A 94 7.47 21.74 2.40
C SER A 94 7.06 20.27 2.44
N LEU A 95 6.65 19.69 1.32
CA LEU A 95 6.00 18.38 1.29
C LEU A 95 6.79 17.33 0.50
N ILE A 96 7.47 17.68 -0.61
CA ILE A 96 8.22 16.72 -1.43
C ILE A 96 9.58 16.47 -0.80
N THR A 97 9.88 15.20 -0.53
CA THR A 97 11.16 14.77 0.05
C THR A 97 12.08 14.08 -0.97
N ALA A 98 11.53 13.59 -2.07
CA ALA A 98 12.28 13.01 -3.18
C ALA A 98 11.57 13.33 -4.50
N LYS A 99 12.34 13.55 -5.58
CA LYS A 99 11.83 13.99 -6.89
C LYS A 99 11.89 12.92 -7.98
N ASN A 100 12.45 11.77 -7.68
CA ASN A 100 12.49 10.59 -8.54
C ASN A 100 12.68 9.33 -7.71
N THR A 101 12.66 8.17 -8.37
CA THR A 101 12.88 6.87 -7.73
C THR A 101 13.97 6.11 -8.46
N LEU A 102 15.03 5.70 -7.75
CA LEU A 102 15.98 4.72 -8.20
C LEU A 102 15.51 3.32 -7.87
N ILE A 103 15.30 2.51 -8.89
CA ILE A 103 14.98 1.08 -8.77
C ILE A 103 16.21 0.28 -9.15
N PHE A 104 16.66 -0.62 -8.29
CA PHE A 104 17.84 -1.44 -8.55
C PHE A 104 17.56 -2.94 -8.39
N LEU A 105 18.32 -3.73 -9.16
CA LEU A 105 18.36 -5.19 -9.09
C LEU A 105 19.65 -5.58 -8.38
N LYS A 106 19.54 -6.18 -7.20
CA LYS A 106 20.72 -6.59 -6.40
C LYS A 106 21.60 -7.58 -7.15
N SER A 107 22.81 -7.78 -6.67
CA SER A 107 23.64 -8.91 -7.09
C SER A 107 22.97 -10.24 -6.69
N GLU A 108 23.03 -11.23 -7.56
CA GLU A 108 22.47 -12.56 -7.32
C GLU A 108 20.97 -12.53 -6.99
N PRO A 109 20.12 -11.92 -7.83
CA PRO A 109 18.69 -11.80 -7.59
C PRO A 109 17.99 -13.16 -7.77
N SER A 110 16.84 -13.34 -7.12
CA SER A 110 15.96 -14.46 -7.43
C SER A 110 15.25 -14.27 -8.77
N GLU A 111 14.84 -15.36 -9.41
CA GLU A 111 14.07 -15.30 -10.66
C GLU A 111 12.79 -14.47 -10.51
N PHE A 112 12.11 -14.58 -9.37
CA PHE A 112 10.94 -13.77 -9.05
C PHE A 112 11.26 -12.26 -9.07
N GLU A 113 12.36 -11.86 -8.46
CA GLU A 113 12.84 -10.47 -8.45
C GLU A 113 13.19 -9.98 -9.86
N VAL A 114 13.91 -10.80 -10.64
CA VAL A 114 14.28 -10.48 -12.03
C VAL A 114 13.05 -10.24 -12.90
N ARG A 115 12.01 -11.09 -12.79
CA ARG A 115 10.76 -10.92 -13.54
C ARG A 115 10.05 -9.62 -13.21
N ASN A 116 9.96 -9.29 -11.91
CA ASN A 116 9.34 -8.03 -11.45
C ASN A 116 10.16 -6.81 -11.87
N PHE A 117 11.48 -6.87 -11.77
CA PHE A 117 12.37 -5.79 -12.20
C PHE A 117 12.24 -5.53 -13.71
N ASN A 118 12.27 -6.57 -14.53
CA ASN A 118 12.12 -6.45 -15.98
C ASN A 118 10.74 -5.89 -16.36
N LYS A 119 9.66 -6.28 -15.66
CA LYS A 119 8.31 -5.72 -15.86
C LYS A 119 8.32 -4.22 -15.57
N SER A 120 8.83 -3.81 -14.42
CA SER A 120 8.95 -2.40 -14.02
C SER A 120 9.76 -1.58 -15.02
N LYS A 121 10.93 -2.11 -15.45
CA LYS A 121 11.82 -1.46 -16.42
C LYS A 121 11.17 -1.32 -17.80
N THR A 122 10.49 -2.35 -18.27
CA THR A 122 9.82 -2.35 -19.58
C THR A 122 8.68 -1.33 -19.63
N ASP A 123 7.83 -1.30 -18.61
CA ASP A 123 6.66 -0.42 -18.58
C ASP A 123 7.09 1.06 -18.41
N SER A 124 8.06 1.33 -17.53
CA SER A 124 8.58 2.70 -17.35
C SER A 124 9.29 3.22 -18.61
N LYS A 125 9.92 2.34 -19.39
CA LYS A 125 10.50 2.69 -20.68
C LYS A 125 9.43 2.97 -21.73
N ALA A 126 8.36 2.16 -21.78
CA ALA A 126 7.25 2.37 -22.70
C ALA A 126 6.57 3.74 -22.49
N ASP A 127 6.46 4.16 -21.23
CA ASP A 127 5.89 5.46 -20.86
C ASP A 127 6.91 6.63 -20.91
N SER A 128 8.13 6.37 -21.38
CA SER A 128 9.20 7.38 -21.53
C SER A 128 9.60 8.11 -20.23
N VAL A 129 9.46 7.44 -19.09
CA VAL A 129 9.83 7.99 -17.76
C VAL A 129 11.09 7.36 -17.17
N LEU A 130 11.71 6.42 -17.89
CA LEU A 130 12.90 5.70 -17.46
C LEU A 130 14.17 6.44 -17.90
N ARG A 131 15.10 6.64 -16.95
CA ARG A 131 16.50 6.94 -17.22
C ARG A 131 17.38 5.78 -16.73
N GLY A 132 17.95 5.00 -17.65
CA GLY A 132 18.89 3.93 -17.32
C GLY A 132 20.19 4.46 -16.76
N LEU A 133 20.88 3.64 -15.97
CA LEU A 133 22.24 3.91 -15.52
C LEU A 133 23.24 3.05 -16.31
N SER A 134 24.39 3.63 -16.63
CA SER A 134 25.55 2.90 -17.11
C SER A 134 26.21 2.10 -15.99
N THR A 135 27.02 1.12 -16.34
CA THR A 135 27.78 0.32 -15.36
C THR A 135 28.65 1.18 -14.47
N SER A 136 29.28 2.24 -15.01
CA SER A 136 30.08 3.17 -14.23
C SER A 136 29.24 3.96 -13.23
N GLU A 137 28.07 4.47 -13.64
CA GLU A 137 27.16 5.18 -12.73
C GLU A 137 26.67 4.26 -11.59
N ILE A 138 26.38 2.98 -11.88
CA ILE A 138 26.02 2.01 -10.85
C ILE A 138 27.16 1.79 -9.87
N GLN A 139 28.40 1.63 -10.38
CA GLN A 139 29.59 1.46 -9.53
C GLN A 139 29.84 2.66 -8.63
N ASP A 140 29.69 3.87 -9.14
CA ASP A 140 29.87 5.11 -8.38
C ASP A 140 28.77 5.29 -7.34
N PHE A 141 27.50 5.08 -7.75
CA PHE A 141 26.35 5.25 -6.86
C PHE A 141 26.38 4.27 -5.69
N PHE A 142 26.76 3.01 -5.93
CA PHE A 142 26.81 1.95 -4.93
C PHE A 142 28.27 1.70 -4.45
N SER A 143 29.14 2.73 -4.45
CA SER A 143 30.58 2.58 -4.12
C SER A 143 30.85 1.94 -2.75
N ASN A 144 29.96 2.15 -1.77
CA ASN A 144 30.14 1.68 -0.40
C ASN A 144 29.81 0.18 -0.21
N VAL A 145 29.17 -0.49 -1.15
CA VAL A 145 28.84 -1.92 -1.02
C VAL A 145 29.79 -2.81 -1.80
N GLU A 146 30.08 -3.98 -1.25
CA GLU A 146 31.00 -4.94 -1.88
C GLU A 146 30.43 -5.51 -3.18
N LYS A 147 29.21 -6.04 -3.12
CA LYS A 147 28.51 -6.60 -4.28
C LYS A 147 27.60 -5.55 -4.90
N LYS A 148 27.99 -5.02 -6.06
CA LYS A 148 27.22 -4.01 -6.79
C LYS A 148 25.92 -4.60 -7.35
N PRO A 149 24.85 -3.81 -7.50
CA PRO A 149 23.68 -4.20 -8.26
C PRO A 149 24.02 -4.59 -9.70
N GLU A 150 23.26 -5.54 -10.25
CA GLU A 150 23.39 -5.98 -11.64
C GLU A 150 22.86 -4.93 -12.62
N ASP A 151 21.80 -4.23 -12.23
CA ASP A 151 21.13 -3.21 -13.06
C ASP A 151 20.42 -2.19 -12.16
N ALA A 152 20.26 -0.98 -12.68
CA ALA A 152 19.51 0.08 -12.01
C ALA A 152 18.98 1.10 -13.02
N PHE A 153 17.86 1.74 -12.68
CA PHE A 153 17.29 2.82 -13.47
C PHE A 153 16.50 3.80 -12.58
N PHE A 154 16.45 5.06 -13.02
CA PHE A 154 15.56 6.05 -12.42
C PHE A 154 14.20 6.07 -13.10
N VAL A 155 13.17 6.28 -12.31
CA VAL A 155 11.83 6.69 -12.75
C VAL A 155 11.67 8.16 -12.39
N GLU A 156 11.82 9.03 -13.40
CA GLU A 156 11.89 10.49 -13.22
C GLU A 156 10.53 11.11 -12.85
N SER A 157 9.44 10.41 -13.06
CA SER A 157 8.09 10.92 -12.79
C SER A 157 7.56 10.55 -11.40
N GLU A 158 8.35 9.84 -10.58
CA GLU A 158 7.95 9.43 -9.24
C GLU A 158 8.54 10.37 -8.18
N PHE A 159 7.92 10.42 -7.00
CA PHE A 159 8.35 11.29 -5.91
C PHE A 159 7.90 10.73 -4.56
N ALA A 160 8.37 11.32 -3.48
CA ALA A 160 7.92 10.99 -2.14
C ALA A 160 7.47 12.23 -1.37
N LEU A 161 6.56 12.02 -0.42
CA LEU A 161 5.99 13.04 0.43
C LEU A 161 6.42 12.86 1.89
N ASP A 162 6.49 13.95 2.63
CA ASP A 162 6.61 13.92 4.09
C ASP A 162 5.24 13.68 4.73
N THR A 163 5.03 12.51 5.36
CA THR A 163 3.76 12.17 5.99
C THR A 163 3.41 13.05 7.18
N GLN A 164 4.40 13.48 7.96
CA GLN A 164 4.15 14.32 9.14
C GLN A 164 3.70 15.72 8.70
N GLN A 165 4.36 16.30 7.70
CA GLN A 165 3.96 17.58 7.13
C GLN A 165 2.62 17.49 6.42
N LEU A 166 2.38 16.42 5.67
CA LEU A 166 1.12 16.20 4.99
C LEU A 166 -0.08 16.28 5.94
N PHE A 167 -0.03 15.61 7.08
CA PHE A 167 -1.14 15.64 8.04
C PHE A 167 -1.30 16.97 8.75
N LYS A 168 -0.22 17.75 8.96
CA LYS A 168 -0.30 19.13 9.46
C LYS A 168 -1.01 20.01 8.41
N ILE A 169 -0.59 19.93 7.13
CA ILE A 169 -1.20 20.67 6.03
C ILE A 169 -2.68 20.31 5.88
N PHE A 170 -3.03 19.03 5.93
CA PHE A 170 -4.42 18.59 5.88
C PHE A 170 -5.26 19.18 7.00
N SER A 171 -4.76 19.19 8.24
CA SER A 171 -5.48 19.76 9.38
C SER A 171 -5.71 21.26 9.18
N THR A 172 -4.68 22.00 8.80
CA THR A 172 -4.77 23.43 8.52
C THR A 172 -5.77 23.73 7.38
N LEU A 173 -5.74 22.96 6.29
CA LEU A 173 -6.68 23.13 5.17
C LEU A 173 -8.12 22.79 5.57
N CYS A 174 -8.33 21.72 6.34
CA CYS A 174 -9.66 21.37 6.86
C CYS A 174 -10.23 22.52 7.71
N GLU A 175 -9.43 23.06 8.64
CA GLU A 175 -9.82 24.19 9.49
C GLU A 175 -10.15 25.43 8.65
N SER A 176 -9.27 25.81 7.73
CA SER A 176 -9.46 27.00 6.89
C SER A 176 -10.68 26.92 5.98
N LEU A 177 -11.02 25.72 5.52
CA LEU A 177 -12.20 25.47 4.71
C LEU A 177 -13.48 25.30 5.54
N GLY A 178 -13.38 25.18 6.86
CA GLY A 178 -14.53 24.97 7.75
C GLY A 178 -15.05 23.53 7.72
N VAL A 179 -14.15 22.55 7.55
CA VAL A 179 -14.44 21.12 7.78
C VAL A 179 -14.41 20.87 9.29
N GLU A 180 -15.48 20.30 9.86
CA GLU A 180 -15.56 19.98 11.28
C GLU A 180 -14.80 18.69 11.57
N MET A 181 -13.66 18.80 12.25
CA MET A 181 -12.85 17.65 12.65
C MET A 181 -13.27 17.14 14.03
N ILE A 182 -13.66 15.86 14.10
CA ILE A 182 -14.18 15.21 15.31
C ILE A 182 -13.21 14.11 15.75
N ASP A 183 -12.48 14.38 16.82
CA ASP A 183 -11.56 13.43 17.43
C ASP A 183 -12.33 12.44 18.32
N ASP A 184 -12.80 11.37 17.67
CA ASP A 184 -13.56 10.32 18.35
C ASP A 184 -13.39 8.97 17.63
N GLU A 185 -13.71 7.88 18.31
CA GLU A 185 -13.63 6.53 17.76
C GLU A 185 -15.01 6.04 17.34
N ILE A 186 -15.12 5.65 16.07
CA ILE A 186 -16.34 5.06 15.51
C ILE A 186 -16.47 3.63 16.03
N VAL A 187 -17.61 3.30 16.61
CA VAL A 187 -17.90 1.97 17.18
C VAL A 187 -18.99 1.22 16.43
N GLN A 188 -19.85 1.94 15.68
CA GLN A 188 -20.90 1.33 14.87
C GLN A 188 -21.30 2.26 13.72
N ILE A 189 -21.70 1.68 12.61
CA ILE A 189 -22.34 2.37 11.48
C ILE A 189 -23.72 1.73 11.28
N ASP A 190 -24.77 2.53 11.39
CA ASP A 190 -26.15 2.12 11.07
C ASP A 190 -26.53 2.76 9.74
N THR A 191 -26.54 1.98 8.70
CA THR A 191 -26.85 2.46 7.35
C THR A 191 -28.34 2.71 7.14
N SER A 192 -29.19 2.00 7.84
CA SER A 192 -30.65 2.15 7.76
C SER A 192 -31.12 3.46 8.38
N LEU A 193 -30.55 3.84 9.51
CA LEU A 193 -30.81 5.11 10.21
C LEU A 193 -29.91 6.26 9.74
N LYS A 194 -28.97 6.01 8.84
CA LYS A 194 -27.94 6.97 8.41
C LYS A 194 -27.21 7.60 9.60
N LEU A 195 -26.67 6.75 10.48
CA LEU A 195 -25.99 7.13 11.71
C LEU A 195 -24.58 6.52 11.79
N ALA A 196 -23.61 7.34 12.16
CA ALA A 196 -22.34 6.89 12.72
C ALA A 196 -22.39 7.05 14.24
N ILE A 197 -22.13 5.98 14.98
CA ILE A 197 -22.07 5.97 16.44
C ILE A 197 -20.60 5.92 16.82
N THR A 198 -20.18 6.90 17.60
CA THR A 198 -18.84 7.00 18.16
C THR A 198 -18.89 6.73 19.67
N LYS A 199 -17.74 6.67 20.33
CA LYS A 199 -17.71 6.51 21.80
C LYS A 199 -18.44 7.63 22.54
N LYS A 200 -18.50 8.84 21.97
CA LYS A 200 -19.07 10.01 22.63
C LYS A 200 -20.34 10.55 21.99
N ASN A 201 -20.57 10.26 20.70
CA ASN A 201 -21.57 10.94 19.89
C ASN A 201 -22.38 9.98 19.01
N LYS A 202 -23.59 10.47 18.62
CA LYS A 202 -24.37 9.95 17.50
C LYS A 202 -24.41 11.02 16.42
N ILE A 203 -23.99 10.70 15.20
CA ILE A 203 -23.79 11.65 14.12
C ILE A 203 -24.54 11.16 12.89
N SER A 204 -25.47 11.98 12.37
CA SER A 204 -26.20 11.70 11.15
C SER A 204 -25.65 12.48 9.96
N SER A 205 -25.81 11.94 8.76
CA SER A 205 -25.43 12.63 7.53
C SER A 205 -26.34 12.25 6.37
N ASN A 206 -26.36 13.11 5.34
CA ASN A 206 -27.05 12.78 4.10
C ASN A 206 -26.25 11.76 3.28
N LYS A 207 -24.93 11.95 3.16
CA LYS A 207 -24.01 11.00 2.52
C LYS A 207 -22.81 10.69 3.43
N PHE A 208 -22.33 9.45 3.41
CA PHE A 208 -21.21 8.97 4.21
C PHE A 208 -20.07 8.47 3.32
N ILE A 209 -18.85 8.81 3.67
CA ILE A 209 -17.63 8.28 3.05
C ILE A 209 -16.90 7.45 4.09
N VAL A 210 -16.86 6.12 3.90
CA VAL A 210 -16.23 5.20 4.84
C VAL A 210 -14.82 4.88 4.37
N ALA A 211 -13.82 5.54 4.99
CA ALA A 211 -12.39 5.43 4.66
C ALA A 211 -11.57 4.97 5.88
N LEU A 212 -12.02 3.89 6.53
CA LEU A 212 -11.50 3.38 7.81
C LEU A 212 -10.30 2.42 7.65
N GLY A 213 -9.80 2.24 6.41
CA GLY A 213 -8.68 1.37 6.14
C GLY A 213 -8.96 -0.08 6.57
N ALA A 214 -8.09 -0.66 7.39
CA ALA A 214 -8.22 -2.04 7.85
C ALA A 214 -9.38 -2.28 8.83
N GLU A 215 -9.95 -1.22 9.41
CA GLU A 215 -11.08 -1.30 10.35
C GLU A 215 -12.46 -1.32 9.64
N THR A 216 -12.49 -1.13 8.32
CA THR A 216 -13.74 -1.02 7.54
C THR A 216 -14.62 -2.24 7.70
N LYS A 217 -14.03 -3.45 7.72
CA LYS A 217 -14.77 -4.71 7.85
C LYS A 217 -15.56 -4.79 9.15
N ASP A 218 -14.90 -4.47 10.27
CA ASP A 218 -15.50 -4.65 11.60
C ASP A 218 -16.77 -3.79 11.78
N LEU A 219 -16.91 -2.74 10.96
CA LEU A 219 -18.02 -1.79 11.02
C LEU A 219 -19.04 -1.93 9.88
N LEU A 220 -18.72 -2.66 8.81
CA LEU A 220 -19.59 -2.85 7.64
C LEU A 220 -19.80 -4.33 7.26
N SER A 221 -19.51 -5.27 8.15
CA SER A 221 -19.65 -6.72 7.89
C SER A 221 -21.06 -7.14 7.48
N GLU A 222 -22.11 -6.50 8.04
CA GLU A 222 -23.52 -6.77 7.73
C GLU A 222 -23.91 -6.40 6.28
N HIS A 223 -23.07 -5.63 5.57
CA HIS A 223 -23.29 -5.20 4.19
C HIS A 223 -22.65 -6.09 3.14
N GLY A 224 -22.15 -7.28 3.53
CA GLY A 224 -21.53 -8.22 2.60
C GLY A 224 -20.14 -7.80 2.11
N ILE A 225 -19.51 -6.83 2.78
CA ILE A 225 -18.13 -6.49 2.48
C ILE A 225 -17.24 -7.66 2.84
N GLN A 226 -16.41 -8.09 1.88
CA GLN A 226 -15.47 -9.18 2.11
C GLN A 226 -14.45 -8.86 3.19
N GLN A 227 -13.79 -9.90 3.68
CA GLN A 227 -12.77 -9.79 4.71
C GLN A 227 -11.65 -8.83 4.31
N ILE A 228 -11.35 -7.89 5.21
CA ILE A 228 -10.17 -7.02 5.13
C ILE A 228 -9.15 -7.52 6.14
N LEU A 229 -8.02 -7.97 5.64
CA LEU A 229 -6.91 -8.44 6.44
C LEU A 229 -6.02 -7.26 6.83
N ARG A 230 -5.42 -7.34 8.02
CA ARG A 230 -4.44 -6.36 8.49
C ARG A 230 -3.04 -6.76 8.03
N GLY A 231 -2.56 -6.14 6.95
CA GLY A 231 -1.17 -6.23 6.54
C GLY A 231 -0.30 -5.34 7.43
N VAL A 232 0.40 -5.91 8.39
CA VAL A 232 1.24 -5.14 9.32
C VAL A 232 2.52 -4.73 8.64
N GLY A 233 2.67 -3.42 8.40
CA GLY A 233 3.91 -2.82 7.93
C GLY A 233 4.81 -2.41 9.08
N THR A 234 6.11 -2.69 8.97
CA THR A 234 7.13 -2.27 9.93
C THR A 234 8.23 -1.51 9.20
N ALA A 235 8.63 -0.36 9.74
CA ALA A 235 9.73 0.44 9.24
C ALA A 235 10.48 1.09 10.42
N ILE A 236 11.66 1.62 10.16
CA ILE A 236 12.44 2.42 11.10
C ILE A 236 12.86 3.75 10.45
N GLU A 237 12.98 4.80 11.23
CA GLU A 237 13.65 6.03 10.80
C GLU A 237 15.09 5.99 11.27
N ILE A 238 15.99 6.35 10.38
CA ILE A 238 17.43 6.40 10.67
C ILE A 238 18.01 7.77 10.32
N SER A 239 18.97 8.20 11.11
CA SER A 239 19.81 9.36 10.81
C SER A 239 21.26 8.93 10.66
N THR A 240 22.00 9.67 9.85
CA THR A 240 23.43 9.46 9.66
C THR A 240 24.06 10.67 8.99
N ASP A 241 25.22 11.08 9.49
CA ASP A 241 25.97 12.23 8.99
C ASP A 241 26.66 11.96 7.65
N LYS A 242 26.82 10.70 7.26
CA LYS A 242 27.62 10.27 6.10
C LYS A 242 26.81 9.93 4.84
N ILE A 243 25.50 9.68 4.94
CA ILE A 243 24.69 9.24 3.77
C ILE A 243 24.58 10.34 2.72
N ASN A 244 24.53 11.60 3.12
CA ASN A 244 24.36 12.72 2.19
C ASN A 244 25.50 12.86 1.16
N ALA A 245 26.68 12.36 1.47
CA ALA A 245 27.85 12.45 0.55
C ALA A 245 27.90 11.28 -0.45
N SER A 246 27.32 10.14 -0.12
CA SER A 246 27.52 8.88 -0.87
C SER A 246 26.37 8.52 -1.82
N PHE A 247 25.15 9.02 -1.59
CA PHE A 247 23.96 8.62 -2.33
C PHE A 247 23.41 9.71 -3.26
N GLY A 248 24.28 10.48 -3.93
CA GLY A 248 23.85 11.57 -4.79
C GLY A 248 22.97 12.57 -4.03
N SER A 249 22.65 13.68 -4.51
CA SER A 249 21.98 14.83 -3.86
C SER A 249 20.82 14.57 -2.83
N GLY A 250 20.68 13.39 -2.25
CA GLY A 250 19.69 13.07 -1.19
C GLY A 250 18.22 13.15 -1.60
N ASN A 251 17.93 13.36 -2.88
CA ASN A 251 16.60 13.69 -3.39
C ASN A 251 15.89 12.54 -4.12
N SER A 252 16.37 11.29 -3.96
CA SER A 252 15.79 10.13 -4.62
C SER A 252 15.26 9.12 -3.62
N VAL A 253 14.10 8.52 -3.90
CA VAL A 253 13.75 7.24 -3.29
C VAL A 253 14.68 6.18 -3.86
N ILE A 254 15.26 5.34 -3.01
CA ILE A 254 16.05 4.18 -3.44
C ILE A 254 15.26 2.93 -3.03
N ARG A 255 14.96 2.07 -3.99
CA ARG A 255 14.17 0.89 -3.69
C ARG A 255 14.47 -0.29 -4.59
N THR A 256 14.00 -1.44 -4.17
CA THR A 256 13.88 -2.62 -5.01
C THR A 256 12.40 -2.83 -5.41
N VAL A 257 12.18 -3.69 -6.39
CA VAL A 257 10.86 -4.28 -6.64
C VAL A 257 10.50 -5.29 -5.54
N ASN A 258 9.30 -5.86 -5.59
CA ASN A 258 8.93 -6.97 -4.72
C ASN A 258 9.86 -8.18 -4.96
N ARG A 259 10.39 -8.75 -3.87
CA ARG A 259 11.35 -9.86 -3.88
C ARG A 259 10.74 -11.22 -3.54
N GLY A 260 9.46 -11.25 -3.22
CA GLY A 260 8.68 -12.46 -2.91
C GLY A 260 8.06 -12.48 -1.51
N GLY A 261 7.10 -13.37 -1.35
CA GLY A 261 6.55 -13.75 -0.04
C GLY A 261 5.86 -12.65 0.75
N ALA A 262 4.91 -11.93 0.17
CA ALA A 262 4.18 -10.82 0.81
C ALA A 262 5.06 -9.63 1.24
N GLN A 263 6.32 -9.57 0.81
CA GLN A 263 7.25 -8.49 1.12
C GLN A 263 7.11 -7.34 0.12
N CYS A 264 7.37 -6.13 0.60
CA CYS A 264 7.23 -4.91 -0.20
C CYS A 264 8.55 -4.50 -0.90
N GLY A 265 9.58 -5.35 -0.87
CA GLY A 265 10.94 -4.96 -1.23
C GLY A 265 11.57 -4.04 -0.18
N PHE A 266 12.78 -3.60 -0.47
CA PHE A 266 13.52 -2.64 0.34
C PHE A 266 13.20 -1.22 -0.12
N HIS A 267 12.99 -0.30 0.82
CA HIS A 267 12.69 1.10 0.56
C HIS A 267 13.56 2.00 1.44
N PHE A 268 14.28 2.89 0.83
CA PHE A 268 15.04 3.94 1.48
C PHE A 268 14.54 5.29 0.98
N VAL A 269 13.85 6.03 1.86
CA VAL A 269 13.12 7.23 1.47
C VAL A 269 13.62 8.43 2.26
N PRO A 270 14.07 9.51 1.60
CA PRO A 270 14.47 10.73 2.27
C PRO A 270 13.36 11.32 3.13
N ARG A 271 13.74 11.86 4.29
CA ARG A 271 12.92 12.63 5.21
C ARG A 271 13.59 13.95 5.51
N LYS A 272 12.90 14.89 6.13
CA LYS A 272 13.51 16.16 6.54
C LYS A 272 14.64 15.98 7.56
N SER A 273 14.54 14.97 8.42
CA SER A 273 15.48 14.71 9.51
C SER A 273 16.17 13.34 9.43
N GLY A 274 16.31 12.78 8.23
CA GLY A 274 16.93 11.47 8.07
C GLY A 274 16.29 10.66 6.94
N TYR A 275 16.10 9.37 7.17
CA TYR A 275 15.59 8.45 6.15
C TYR A 275 14.63 7.45 6.74
N TYR A 276 13.57 7.16 6.00
CA TYR A 276 12.68 6.04 6.30
C TYR A 276 13.23 4.78 5.65
N LEU A 277 13.48 3.77 6.46
CA LEU A 277 13.94 2.44 6.03
C LEU A 277 12.79 1.45 6.19
N GLY A 278 12.28 0.95 5.09
CA GLY A 278 11.11 0.06 5.03
C GLY A 278 11.21 -0.99 3.92
N ALA A 279 10.26 -1.84 3.78
CA ALA A 279 9.19 -2.06 4.72
C ALA A 279 8.94 -3.55 4.88
N GLY A 280 8.86 -3.98 6.11
CA GLY A 280 8.33 -5.31 6.41
C GLY A 280 6.84 -5.40 6.11
N ASN A 281 6.35 -6.61 5.88
CA ASN A 281 4.91 -6.88 5.73
C ASN A 281 4.60 -8.31 6.20
N TYR A 282 3.59 -8.45 7.05
CA TYR A 282 3.01 -9.74 7.39
C TYR A 282 1.51 -9.59 7.64
N ILE A 283 0.76 -10.65 7.38
CA ILE A 283 -0.68 -10.67 7.62
C ILE A 283 -0.94 -11.04 9.07
N LYS A 284 -1.84 -10.32 9.74
CA LYS A 284 -2.32 -10.64 11.07
C LYS A 284 -3.84 -10.76 11.09
N THR A 285 -4.31 -11.85 11.68
CA THR A 285 -5.72 -12.23 11.71
C THR A 285 -6.48 -11.80 12.96
N GLY A 286 -5.80 -11.30 13.99
CA GLY A 286 -6.46 -10.83 15.24
C GLY A 286 -5.48 -10.22 16.25
N GLY A 287 -6.03 -9.59 17.29
CA GLY A 287 -5.29 -9.03 18.43
C GLY A 287 -4.37 -7.84 18.12
N VAL A 288 -3.59 -7.42 19.10
CA VAL A 288 -2.59 -6.35 18.97
C VAL A 288 -1.41 -6.86 18.15
N SER A 289 -0.99 -6.11 17.13
CA SER A 289 0.22 -6.42 16.37
C SER A 289 1.48 -6.01 17.14
N SER A 290 2.45 -6.92 17.23
CA SER A 290 3.79 -6.62 17.75
C SER A 290 4.77 -6.43 16.59
N HIS A 291 5.90 -5.80 16.84
CA HIS A 291 7.00 -5.78 15.88
C HIS A 291 7.69 -7.14 15.87
N ARG A 292 7.99 -7.65 14.68
CA ARG A 292 8.79 -8.86 14.52
C ARG A 292 10.27 -8.47 14.46
N LEU A 293 11.05 -8.97 15.38
CA LEU A 293 12.49 -8.70 15.44
C LEU A 293 13.22 -9.13 14.15
N GLU A 294 12.79 -10.25 13.56
CA GLU A 294 13.30 -10.75 12.29
C GLU A 294 13.09 -9.75 11.13
N THR A 295 11.98 -8.97 11.15
CA THR A 295 11.74 -7.93 10.15
C THR A 295 12.71 -6.77 10.32
N ILE A 296 12.96 -6.33 11.55
CA ILE A 296 13.90 -5.24 11.85
C ILE A 296 15.31 -5.66 11.44
N ARG A 297 15.75 -6.88 11.83
CA ARG A 297 17.03 -7.43 11.42
C ARG A 297 17.17 -7.50 9.90
N TYR A 298 16.09 -7.91 9.20
CA TYR A 298 16.09 -7.95 7.74
C TYR A 298 16.31 -6.56 7.13
N LEU A 299 15.63 -5.53 7.62
CA LEU A 299 15.78 -4.16 7.12
C LEU A 299 17.20 -3.64 7.31
N ILE A 300 17.78 -3.84 8.49
CA ILE A 300 19.14 -3.41 8.81
C ILE A 300 20.15 -4.16 7.93
N ASN A 301 20.09 -5.48 7.90
CA ASN A 301 21.03 -6.28 7.10
C ASN A 301 20.94 -5.95 5.59
N THR A 302 19.74 -5.69 5.08
CA THR A 302 19.57 -5.32 3.67
C THR A 302 20.14 -3.93 3.39
N PHE A 303 19.92 -2.97 4.29
CA PHE A 303 20.49 -1.64 4.19
C PHE A 303 22.02 -1.69 4.15
N GLU A 304 22.65 -2.41 5.08
CA GLU A 304 24.12 -2.55 5.14
C GLU A 304 24.67 -3.26 3.90
N ARG A 305 24.07 -4.38 3.52
CA ARG A 305 24.55 -5.24 2.43
C ARG A 305 24.41 -4.57 1.05
N GLU A 306 23.33 -3.84 0.83
CA GLU A 306 22.93 -3.42 -0.52
C GLU A 306 23.07 -1.92 -0.77
N LEU A 307 23.23 -1.12 0.27
CA LEU A 307 23.26 0.32 0.11
C LEU A 307 24.38 1.01 0.90
N ALA A 308 24.46 0.79 2.21
CA ALA A 308 25.32 1.56 3.09
C ALA A 308 26.76 1.04 3.19
N GLY A 309 26.95 -0.28 3.06
CA GLY A 309 28.18 -0.94 3.51
C GLY A 309 28.24 -1.02 5.04
N THR A 310 29.35 -1.56 5.57
CA THR A 310 29.55 -1.77 7.02
C THR A 310 30.20 -0.58 7.72
N ASP A 311 30.75 0.37 6.98
CA ASP A 311 31.56 1.48 7.53
C ASP A 311 30.76 2.74 7.86
N ILE A 312 29.44 2.68 7.72
CA ILE A 312 28.54 3.81 8.00
C ILE A 312 27.96 3.66 9.40
N THR A 313 28.16 4.67 10.24
CA THR A 313 27.46 4.77 11.52
C THR A 313 26.10 5.42 11.30
N TYR A 314 25.05 4.81 11.81
CA TYR A 314 23.67 5.32 11.77
C TYR A 314 22.96 5.11 13.11
N GLN A 315 21.95 5.93 13.37
CA GLN A 315 21.14 5.87 14.57
C GLN A 315 19.68 5.64 14.21
N ILE A 316 18.95 4.92 15.04
CA ILE A 316 17.51 4.79 14.91
C ILE A 316 16.87 5.99 15.60
N GLU A 317 16.06 6.73 14.83
CA GLU A 317 15.33 7.89 15.32
C GLU A 317 13.91 7.51 15.73
N GLY A 318 13.57 7.80 17.00
CA GLY A 318 12.22 7.58 17.52
C GLY A 318 11.81 6.11 17.64
N ASP A 319 10.50 5.88 17.59
CA ASP A 319 9.90 4.57 17.74
C ASP A 319 9.87 3.78 16.42
N ILE A 320 9.80 2.46 16.54
CA ILE A 320 9.60 1.60 15.37
C ILE A 320 8.21 1.88 14.78
N ILE A 321 8.18 2.25 13.51
CA ILE A 321 6.97 2.60 12.79
C ILE A 321 6.13 1.36 12.50
N LYS A 322 4.83 1.45 12.76
CA LYS A 322 3.86 0.38 12.48
C LYS A 322 2.57 0.93 11.89
N GLY A 323 2.08 0.27 10.84
CA GLY A 323 0.79 0.59 10.23
C GLY A 323 0.06 -0.65 9.75
N HIS A 324 -1.26 -0.58 9.77
CA HIS A 324 -2.15 -1.63 9.31
C HIS A 324 -2.64 -1.32 7.88
N ARG A 325 -2.07 -2.02 6.90
CA ARG A 325 -2.48 -1.91 5.50
C ARG A 325 -3.76 -2.72 5.28
N PRO A 326 -4.83 -2.14 4.70
CA PRO A 326 -6.04 -2.88 4.38
C PRO A 326 -5.80 -3.79 3.17
N ARG A 327 -5.89 -5.11 3.34
CA ARG A 327 -5.83 -6.07 2.23
C ARG A 327 -7.16 -6.81 2.13
N ALA A 328 -7.83 -6.69 1.00
CA ALA A 328 -8.99 -7.51 0.70
C ALA A 328 -8.57 -8.97 0.48
N LEU A 329 -9.45 -9.92 0.78
CA LEU A 329 -9.16 -11.36 0.72
C LEU A 329 -8.70 -11.82 -0.67
N ASP A 330 -9.23 -11.22 -1.72
CA ASP A 330 -8.87 -11.49 -3.12
C ASP A 330 -7.75 -10.57 -3.66
N GLY A 331 -7.27 -9.64 -2.83
CA GLY A 331 -6.23 -8.68 -3.20
C GLY A 331 -6.74 -7.44 -3.94
N PHE A 332 -7.97 -7.42 -4.44
CA PHE A 332 -8.52 -6.28 -5.17
C PHE A 332 -9.01 -5.18 -4.24
N PRO A 333 -8.87 -3.89 -4.59
CA PRO A 333 -9.41 -2.80 -3.80
C PRO A 333 -10.94 -2.86 -3.75
N LEU A 334 -11.51 -2.21 -2.73
CA LEU A 334 -12.93 -2.04 -2.53
C LEU A 334 -13.23 -0.55 -2.57
N ILE A 335 -13.80 -0.05 -3.68
CA ILE A 335 -14.01 1.38 -3.91
C ILE A 335 -15.34 1.59 -4.62
N GLY A 336 -16.29 2.24 -3.95
CA GLY A 336 -17.58 2.55 -4.57
C GLY A 336 -18.72 2.71 -3.56
N PRO A 337 -19.93 3.02 -4.05
CA PRO A 337 -21.12 3.01 -3.22
C PRO A 337 -21.52 1.57 -2.83
N LEU A 338 -22.15 1.43 -1.66
CA LEU A 338 -22.75 0.16 -1.25
C LEU A 338 -24.06 -0.05 -2.00
N SER A 339 -24.28 -1.23 -2.60
CA SER A 339 -25.49 -1.50 -3.40
C SER A 339 -26.76 -1.45 -2.57
N LYS A 340 -26.71 -1.88 -1.30
CA LYS A 340 -27.85 -1.86 -0.37
C LYS A 340 -27.96 -0.57 0.46
N ALA A 341 -26.99 0.32 0.37
CA ALA A 341 -26.95 1.60 1.09
C ALA A 341 -26.25 2.66 0.22
N PRO A 342 -26.91 3.15 -0.87
CA PRO A 342 -26.27 3.97 -1.89
C PRO A 342 -25.78 5.34 -1.39
N ASP A 343 -26.21 5.79 -0.22
CA ASP A 343 -25.69 6.99 0.44
C ASP A 343 -24.37 6.76 1.18
N PHE A 344 -23.83 5.56 1.13
CA PHE A 344 -22.55 5.18 1.72
C PHE A 344 -21.57 4.79 0.63
N PHE A 345 -20.48 5.54 0.52
CA PHE A 345 -19.32 5.23 -0.34
C PHE A 345 -18.22 4.63 0.52
N ALA A 346 -17.84 3.40 0.26
CA ALA A 346 -16.80 2.72 1.03
C ALA A 346 -15.49 2.62 0.25
N VAL A 347 -14.37 2.82 0.97
CA VAL A 347 -13.01 2.66 0.44
C VAL A 347 -12.18 1.82 1.41
N SER A 348 -11.72 0.67 0.93
CA SER A 348 -10.78 -0.20 1.65
C SER A 348 -10.00 -1.07 0.66
N GLY A 349 -9.21 -2.02 1.15
CA GLY A 349 -8.50 -2.99 0.31
C GLY A 349 -7.35 -2.40 -0.52
N THR A 350 -6.98 -1.14 -0.32
CA THR A 350 -5.95 -0.45 -1.11
C THR A 350 -4.51 -0.89 -0.81
N ASN A 351 -4.33 -1.82 0.13
CA ASN A 351 -3.03 -2.37 0.54
C ASN A 351 -1.97 -1.27 0.77
N ARG A 352 -0.94 -1.21 -0.08
CA ARG A 352 0.18 -0.25 0.00
C ARG A 352 -0.11 1.07 -0.69
N ALA A 353 -1.06 1.10 -1.59
CA ALA A 353 -1.25 2.18 -2.56
C ALA A 353 -2.19 3.31 -2.10
N GLY A 354 -2.85 3.16 -0.94
CA GLY A 354 -3.90 4.08 -0.50
C GLY A 354 -3.49 5.56 -0.44
N LEU A 355 -2.24 5.86 -0.09
CA LEU A 355 -1.74 7.23 -0.08
C LEU A 355 -1.56 7.74 -1.53
N THR A 356 -0.89 6.98 -2.38
CA THR A 356 -0.68 7.33 -3.79
C THR A 356 -2.00 7.56 -4.52
N TRP A 357 -3.01 6.73 -4.23
CA TRP A 357 -4.33 6.78 -4.88
C TRP A 357 -5.28 7.82 -4.29
N ALA A 358 -4.97 8.41 -3.13
CA ALA A 358 -5.89 9.29 -2.42
C ALA A 358 -6.51 10.40 -3.28
N PRO A 359 -5.76 11.14 -4.14
CA PRO A 359 -6.37 12.15 -5.01
C PRO A 359 -7.34 11.57 -6.04
N ALA A 360 -7.00 10.45 -6.68
CA ALA A 360 -7.86 9.81 -7.66
C ALA A 360 -9.16 9.28 -7.03
N ILE A 361 -9.05 8.65 -5.84
CA ILE A 361 -10.21 8.19 -5.07
C ILE A 361 -11.07 9.38 -4.63
N ALA A 362 -10.47 10.47 -4.16
CA ALA A 362 -11.21 11.65 -3.75
C ALA A 362 -11.97 12.30 -4.92
N SER A 363 -11.36 12.33 -6.12
CA SER A 363 -12.05 12.80 -7.33
C SER A 363 -13.28 11.94 -7.65
N GLN A 364 -13.19 10.62 -7.53
CA GLN A 364 -14.32 9.71 -7.72
C GLN A 364 -15.40 9.92 -6.65
N ILE A 365 -15.02 10.13 -5.39
CA ILE A 365 -15.95 10.43 -4.30
C ILE A 365 -16.68 11.75 -4.56
N VAL A 366 -15.99 12.80 -4.99
CA VAL A 366 -16.63 14.09 -5.35
C VAL A 366 -17.62 13.91 -6.50
N SER A 367 -17.25 13.15 -7.53
CA SER A 367 -18.16 12.81 -8.63
C SER A 367 -19.43 12.10 -8.15
N TRP A 368 -19.27 11.10 -7.28
CA TRP A 368 -20.42 10.42 -6.65
C TRP A 368 -21.26 11.39 -5.78
N CYS A 369 -20.62 12.32 -5.06
CA CYS A 369 -21.35 13.35 -4.31
C CYS A 369 -22.18 14.27 -5.22
N GLN A 370 -21.76 14.46 -6.48
CA GLN A 370 -22.45 15.21 -7.52
C GLN A 370 -23.49 14.39 -8.30
N ASP A 371 -23.75 13.15 -7.87
CA ASP A 371 -24.61 12.18 -8.56
C ASP A 371 -24.18 11.92 -10.03
N LYS A 372 -22.86 11.91 -10.27
CA LYS A 372 -22.24 11.61 -11.56
C LYS A 372 -21.53 10.26 -11.51
N ASP A 373 -21.68 9.46 -12.57
CA ASP A 373 -21.03 8.14 -12.70
C ASP A 373 -19.60 8.25 -13.30
N GLN A 374 -18.81 9.23 -12.87
CA GLN A 374 -17.42 9.31 -13.32
C GLN A 374 -16.54 8.41 -12.46
N THR A 375 -16.04 7.35 -13.06
CA THR A 375 -15.07 6.46 -12.44
C THR A 375 -13.66 6.73 -12.99
N VAL A 376 -12.65 6.43 -12.17
CA VAL A 376 -11.24 6.43 -12.60
C VAL A 376 -10.99 5.33 -13.63
N LEU A 377 -11.75 4.25 -13.56
CA LEU A 377 -11.61 3.04 -14.35
C LEU A 377 -12.66 2.96 -15.47
N PRO A 378 -12.40 2.20 -16.53
CA PRO A 378 -13.44 1.73 -17.41
C PRO A 378 -14.55 1.02 -16.62
N VAL A 379 -15.81 1.14 -17.10
CA VAL A 379 -17.01 0.65 -16.38
C VAL A 379 -16.89 -0.81 -15.94
N GLU A 380 -16.31 -1.65 -16.78
CA GLU A 380 -16.18 -3.08 -16.47
C GLU A 380 -15.21 -3.33 -15.31
N LEU A 381 -14.10 -2.59 -15.24
CA LEU A 381 -13.16 -2.68 -14.11
C LEU A 381 -13.73 -2.00 -12.85
N ALA A 382 -14.52 -0.95 -12.99
CA ALA A 382 -15.15 -0.30 -11.85
C ALA A 382 -16.13 -1.23 -11.10
N LYS A 383 -16.85 -2.10 -11.81
CA LYS A 383 -17.74 -3.10 -11.19
C LYS A 383 -16.97 -4.13 -10.36
N ILE A 384 -15.74 -4.43 -10.74
CA ILE A 384 -14.89 -5.44 -10.09
C ILE A 384 -14.40 -4.97 -8.72
N ILE A 385 -14.38 -3.67 -8.46
CA ILE A 385 -13.91 -3.09 -7.22
C ILE A 385 -15.02 -2.60 -6.29
N LEU A 386 -16.29 -2.84 -6.62
CA LEU A 386 -17.40 -2.48 -5.73
C LEU A 386 -17.23 -3.13 -4.36
N PRO A 387 -17.54 -2.42 -3.25
CA PRO A 387 -17.22 -2.89 -1.91
C PRO A 387 -17.91 -4.17 -1.49
N ASP A 388 -19.15 -4.36 -1.89
CA ASP A 388 -20.05 -5.47 -1.51
C ASP A 388 -20.17 -6.56 -2.59
N ARG A 389 -19.24 -6.60 -3.52
CA ARG A 389 -19.09 -7.68 -4.49
C ARG A 389 -18.57 -8.98 -3.84
N SER A 390 -18.86 -10.09 -4.46
CA SER A 390 -18.23 -11.36 -4.06
C SER A 390 -16.73 -11.34 -4.33
N PRO A 391 -15.90 -11.98 -3.48
CA PRO A 391 -14.46 -12.14 -3.72
C PRO A 391 -14.18 -12.81 -5.08
N LEU A 392 -13.13 -12.34 -5.75
CA LEU A 392 -12.67 -12.91 -7.03
C LEU A 392 -11.68 -14.05 -6.77
N SER A 393 -11.61 -14.99 -7.72
CA SER A 393 -10.55 -16.00 -7.71
C SER A 393 -9.23 -15.37 -8.14
N PHE A 394 -8.10 -15.79 -7.57
CA PHE A 394 -6.76 -15.38 -8.00
C PHE A 394 -6.46 -15.81 -9.45
N GLY A 395 -6.99 -16.94 -9.86
CA GLY A 395 -6.80 -17.59 -11.12
C GLY A 395 -7.19 -19.06 -11.02
N THR A 396 -6.52 -19.91 -11.80
CA THR A 396 -6.56 -21.37 -11.62
C THR A 396 -5.74 -21.79 -10.41
N GLU A 397 -5.92 -23.01 -9.93
CA GLU A 397 -5.14 -23.58 -8.84
C GLU A 397 -3.65 -23.66 -9.22
N ASP A 398 -3.34 -24.05 -10.44
CA ASP A 398 -1.96 -24.16 -10.93
C ASP A 398 -1.26 -22.79 -10.96
N GLU A 399 -1.94 -21.76 -11.46
CA GLU A 399 -1.41 -20.38 -11.46
C GLU A 399 -1.16 -19.86 -10.03
N ALA A 400 -2.05 -20.18 -9.10
CA ALA A 400 -1.93 -19.79 -7.71
C ALA A 400 -0.80 -20.54 -7.00
N ILE A 401 -0.66 -21.85 -7.26
CA ILE A 401 0.44 -22.68 -6.74
C ILE A 401 1.77 -22.18 -7.33
N GLU A 402 1.85 -21.87 -8.61
CA GLU A 402 3.06 -21.34 -9.23
C GLU A 402 3.48 -20.00 -8.56
N TYR A 403 2.56 -19.05 -8.44
CA TYR A 403 2.84 -17.79 -7.73
C TYR A 403 3.31 -18.05 -6.29
N TYR A 404 2.64 -18.94 -5.56
CA TYR A 404 3.03 -19.27 -4.19
C TYR A 404 4.46 -19.78 -4.13
N VAL A 405 4.81 -20.75 -4.99
CA VAL A 405 6.13 -21.37 -5.03
C VAL A 405 7.20 -20.33 -5.38
N GLU A 406 7.03 -19.62 -6.49
CA GLU A 406 8.02 -18.63 -6.96
C GLU A 406 8.26 -17.51 -5.94
N SER A 407 7.18 -16.98 -5.36
CA SER A 407 7.29 -15.94 -4.36
C SER A 407 7.95 -16.42 -3.05
N ARG A 408 7.72 -17.67 -2.64
CA ARG A 408 8.33 -18.24 -1.41
C ARG A 408 9.79 -18.64 -1.62
N VAL A 409 10.14 -19.13 -2.79
CA VAL A 409 11.55 -19.37 -3.16
C VAL A 409 12.30 -18.03 -3.18
N GLY A 410 11.75 -17.00 -3.81
CA GLY A 410 12.34 -15.67 -3.78
C GLY A 410 12.58 -15.17 -2.35
N ALA A 411 11.59 -15.32 -1.47
CA ALA A 411 11.73 -14.97 -0.05
C ALA A 411 12.76 -15.82 0.69
N ALA A 412 12.87 -17.11 0.38
CA ALA A 412 13.84 -18.02 1.01
C ALA A 412 15.28 -17.64 0.63
N ILE A 413 15.52 -17.30 -0.63
CA ILE A 413 16.83 -16.78 -1.12
C ILE A 413 17.14 -15.45 -0.42
N GLU A 414 16.18 -14.52 -0.39
CA GLU A 414 16.33 -13.21 0.22
C GLU A 414 16.70 -13.26 1.70
N HIS A 415 16.16 -14.24 2.42
CA HIS A 415 16.46 -14.45 3.84
C HIS A 415 17.66 -15.39 4.09
N GLY A 416 18.38 -15.80 3.05
CA GLY A 416 19.52 -16.70 3.16
C GLY A 416 19.17 -18.10 3.65
N ARG A 417 17.91 -18.54 3.49
CA ARG A 417 17.45 -19.88 3.87
C ARG A 417 17.71 -20.91 2.80
N VAL A 418 17.83 -20.47 1.56
CA VAL A 418 18.15 -21.28 0.39
C VAL A 418 19.29 -20.60 -0.34
N GLN A 419 20.31 -21.37 -0.70
CA GLN A 419 21.39 -20.88 -1.55
C GLN A 419 20.87 -20.61 -2.97
N ASN A 420 21.36 -19.55 -3.63
CA ASN A 420 20.96 -19.20 -4.99
C ASN A 420 21.68 -20.10 -6.02
N GLU A 421 21.54 -21.41 -5.84
CA GLU A 421 22.12 -22.46 -6.69
C GLU A 421 21.00 -23.32 -7.27
N ALA A 422 21.14 -23.71 -8.54
CA ALA A 422 20.08 -24.37 -9.31
C ALA A 422 19.50 -25.64 -8.62
N HIS A 423 20.35 -26.46 -8.01
CA HIS A 423 19.88 -27.68 -7.35
C HIS A 423 19.11 -27.38 -6.04
N ALA A 424 19.57 -26.38 -5.24
CA ALA A 424 18.90 -25.98 -4.03
C ALA A 424 17.54 -25.34 -4.33
N ILE A 425 17.49 -24.48 -5.36
CA ILE A 425 16.25 -23.87 -5.84
C ILE A 425 15.25 -24.93 -6.33
N THR A 426 15.71 -25.90 -7.15
CA THR A 426 14.85 -26.98 -7.67
C THR A 426 14.28 -27.82 -6.55
N SER A 427 15.09 -28.18 -5.56
CA SER A 427 14.66 -28.95 -4.39
C SER A 427 13.61 -28.17 -3.58
N GLU A 428 13.85 -26.89 -3.32
CA GLU A 428 12.90 -26.05 -2.58
C GLU A 428 11.60 -25.80 -3.35
N LYS A 429 11.66 -25.58 -4.67
CA LYS A 429 10.45 -25.49 -5.54
C LYS A 429 9.60 -26.75 -5.42
N SER A 430 10.23 -27.92 -5.48
CA SER A 430 9.52 -29.22 -5.36
C SER A 430 8.85 -29.38 -4.00
N ARG A 431 9.57 -29.07 -2.92
CA ARG A 431 9.04 -29.08 -1.55
C ARG A 431 7.87 -28.13 -1.37
N LEU A 432 8.02 -26.89 -1.84
CA LEU A 432 7.00 -25.87 -1.73
C LEU A 432 5.77 -26.17 -2.58
N LYS A 433 5.93 -26.84 -3.72
CA LYS A 433 4.79 -27.23 -4.55
C LYS A 433 3.90 -28.25 -3.85
N ILE A 434 4.50 -29.25 -3.18
CA ILE A 434 3.76 -30.23 -2.38
C ILE A 434 3.03 -29.51 -1.23
N TYR A 435 3.74 -28.65 -0.51
CA TYR A 435 3.15 -27.88 0.59
C TYR A 435 2.02 -26.95 0.12
N ALA A 436 2.20 -26.25 -0.97
CA ALA A 436 1.19 -25.35 -1.54
C ALA A 436 -0.09 -26.10 -1.94
N THR A 437 0.05 -27.30 -2.54
CA THR A 437 -1.10 -28.14 -2.91
C THR A 437 -1.87 -28.60 -1.68
N GLN A 438 -1.17 -29.03 -0.64
CA GLN A 438 -1.81 -29.42 0.63
C GLN A 438 -2.52 -28.22 1.27
N LEU A 439 -1.85 -27.08 1.36
CA LEU A 439 -2.39 -25.87 1.96
C LEU A 439 -3.63 -25.36 1.19
N LEU A 440 -3.62 -25.41 -0.14
CA LEU A 440 -4.78 -25.02 -0.95
C LEU A 440 -5.96 -25.98 -0.71
N THR A 441 -5.71 -27.27 -0.57
CA THR A 441 -6.74 -28.25 -0.21
C THR A 441 -7.37 -27.92 1.16
N GLU A 442 -6.55 -27.57 2.14
CA GLU A 442 -7.03 -27.13 3.47
C GLU A 442 -7.85 -25.84 3.36
N VAL A 443 -7.41 -24.87 2.56
CA VAL A 443 -8.15 -23.63 2.29
C VAL A 443 -9.53 -23.93 1.69
N HIS A 444 -9.63 -24.84 0.73
CA HIS A 444 -10.90 -25.23 0.13
C HIS A 444 -11.82 -25.93 1.15
N ASN A 445 -11.28 -26.82 1.97
CA ASN A 445 -12.06 -27.52 3.01
C ASN A 445 -12.62 -26.54 4.05
N VAL A 446 -11.85 -25.52 4.38
CA VAL A 446 -12.23 -24.51 5.37
C VAL A 446 -13.19 -23.48 4.76
N SER A 447 -12.94 -23.05 3.52
CA SER A 447 -13.72 -21.98 2.89
C SER A 447 -15.06 -22.44 2.32
N GLY A 448 -15.25 -23.73 2.08
CA GLY A 448 -16.41 -24.27 1.39
C GLY A 448 -16.64 -23.69 -0.01
N SER A 449 -15.65 -23.00 -0.55
CA SER A 449 -15.68 -22.24 -1.81
C SER A 449 -14.71 -22.84 -2.81
N PHE A 450 -15.16 -23.00 -4.06
CA PHE A 450 -14.29 -23.37 -5.19
C PHE A 450 -13.43 -22.22 -5.71
N LYS A 451 -13.51 -21.01 -5.11
CA LYS A 451 -12.67 -19.89 -5.46
C LYS A 451 -11.29 -20.03 -4.82
N VAL A 452 -10.25 -19.69 -5.58
CA VAL A 452 -8.88 -19.69 -5.13
C VAL A 452 -8.54 -18.31 -4.55
N PRO A 453 -8.44 -18.15 -3.21
CA PRO A 453 -8.02 -16.88 -2.61
C PRO A 453 -6.60 -16.52 -3.01
N HIS A 454 -6.22 -15.25 -2.79
CA HIS A 454 -4.85 -14.81 -3.06
C HIS A 454 -3.85 -15.65 -2.25
N PRO A 455 -2.80 -16.22 -2.88
CA PRO A 455 -1.90 -17.18 -2.22
C PRO A 455 -1.19 -16.67 -0.96
N ASP A 456 -0.95 -15.36 -0.87
CA ASP A 456 -0.39 -14.74 0.33
C ASP A 456 -1.28 -14.88 1.58
N HIS A 457 -2.55 -15.20 1.40
CA HIS A 457 -3.54 -15.30 2.48
C HIS A 457 -3.79 -16.72 2.96
N TRP A 458 -3.35 -17.75 2.23
CA TRP A 458 -3.68 -19.15 2.52
C TRP A 458 -3.37 -19.57 3.95
N ALA A 459 -2.14 -19.32 4.44
CA ALA A 459 -1.78 -19.64 5.81
C ALA A 459 -2.66 -18.91 6.86
N SER A 460 -3.05 -17.67 6.57
CA SER A 460 -3.93 -16.93 7.47
C SER A 460 -5.36 -17.46 7.47
N ILE A 461 -5.82 -18.01 6.36
CA ILE A 461 -7.15 -18.62 6.21
C ILE A 461 -7.20 -19.95 6.97
N THR A 462 -6.18 -20.79 6.85
CA THR A 462 -6.11 -22.07 7.58
C THR A 462 -5.97 -21.88 9.09
N ASP A 463 -5.20 -20.87 9.51
CA ASP A 463 -5.07 -20.52 10.93
C ASP A 463 -6.37 -19.93 11.52
N ASN A 464 -7.22 -19.31 10.71
CA ASN A 464 -8.48 -18.71 11.12
C ASN A 464 -9.57 -18.88 10.07
N PRO A 465 -10.30 -20.01 10.07
CA PRO A 465 -11.37 -20.33 9.11
C PRO A 465 -12.47 -19.27 8.98
N SER A 466 -12.76 -18.53 10.05
CA SER A 466 -13.78 -17.48 10.03
C SER A 466 -13.49 -16.32 9.06
N LEU A 467 -12.26 -16.25 8.53
CA LEU A 467 -11.89 -15.25 7.52
C LEU A 467 -12.55 -15.48 6.15
N CYS A 468 -12.97 -16.69 5.86
CA CYS A 468 -13.52 -17.05 4.54
C CYS A 468 -15.00 -16.77 4.37
N PHE A 469 -15.72 -16.52 5.46
CA PHE A 469 -17.16 -16.33 5.43
C PHE A 469 -17.54 -14.90 5.81
N PRO A 470 -18.33 -14.22 4.96
CA PRO A 470 -18.98 -12.97 5.35
C PRO A 470 -20.06 -13.22 6.40
#